data_68c975bc557781434d59660e9fc95515
#
_entry.id   68c975bc557781434d59660e9fc95515
#
_cell.length_a   1.000
_cell.length_b   1.000
_cell.length_c   1.000
_cell.angle_alpha   90.00
_cell.angle_beta   90.00
_cell.angle_gamma   90.00
#
_symmetry.space_group_name_H-M   'P 1'
#
loop_
_entity.id
_entity.type
_entity.pdbx_description
1 polymer ?
#
loop_
_entity_poly.entity_id
_entity_poly.type
_entity_poly.pdbx_seq_one_letter_code
_entity_poly.pdbx_strand_id
1 'polypeptide(L)'
;LHYFACRNGEAANAAADAVLTAPDGNAWLARGLAEKAAGRILGDALVWRIEEGKSSVAVDVLSGAKTVRIEARQLIWAGPAFLLPRIWPAMPGGLKSAAQAGDYSPWLTANLHLSDFPEERHGAPPSWDNVLYGSQGLGYVVATHQLIRRRLSGTVFTWYRALHDVAPAEGRRLLLETPRETWAEGILAELERVHPDIRRLTTRLDIFRNGHAM
;
A
#
# COMPACT_ATOMS: atom_id res chain seq x y z
N LEU A 1 -0.48 -14.04 -3.58
CA LEU A 1 -0.46 -15.52 -3.57
C LEU A 1 -0.12 -16.09 -4.95
N HIS A 2 -0.89 -15.77 -5.97
CA HIS A 2 -0.65 -16.24 -7.33
C HIS A 2 0.73 -15.86 -7.85
N TYR A 3 1.16 -14.66 -7.56
CA TYR A 3 2.47 -14.16 -7.95
C TYR A 3 3.62 -14.97 -7.35
N PHE A 4 3.56 -15.31 -6.07
CA PHE A 4 4.57 -16.12 -5.41
C PHE A 4 4.51 -17.58 -5.83
N ALA A 5 3.31 -18.14 -5.93
CA ALA A 5 3.11 -19.52 -6.35
C ALA A 5 3.58 -19.79 -7.79
N CYS A 6 3.43 -18.82 -8.70
CA CYS A 6 3.80 -18.96 -10.10
C CYS A 6 5.28 -18.73 -10.41
N ARG A 7 6.03 -18.13 -9.48
CA ARG A 7 7.42 -17.77 -9.78
C ARG A 7 8.39 -18.94 -9.77
N ASN A 8 8.17 -19.92 -8.92
CA ASN A 8 9.05 -21.09 -8.75
C ASN A 8 10.55 -20.79 -8.70
N GLY A 9 10.94 -19.54 -8.36
CA GLY A 9 12.32 -19.10 -8.40
C GLY A 9 12.97 -19.10 -9.79
N GLU A 10 12.20 -19.16 -10.84
CA GLU A 10 12.70 -19.20 -12.23
C GLU A 10 13.15 -17.83 -12.70
N ALA A 11 14.26 -17.37 -12.18
CA ALA A 11 15.01 -16.27 -12.77
C ALA A 11 16.35 -16.84 -13.24
N ALA A 12 16.81 -16.44 -14.43
CA ALA A 12 18.02 -16.99 -15.06
C ALA A 12 19.30 -16.82 -14.20
N ASN A 13 19.26 -15.93 -13.20
CA ASN A 13 20.40 -15.56 -12.36
C ASN A 13 20.10 -15.56 -10.87
N ALA A 14 19.01 -16.18 -10.43
CA ALA A 14 18.64 -16.26 -9.02
C ALA A 14 18.35 -17.71 -8.61
N ALA A 15 18.65 -18.03 -7.37
CA ALA A 15 18.23 -19.29 -6.77
C ALA A 15 16.69 -19.37 -6.70
N ALA A 16 16.16 -20.60 -6.63
CA ALA A 16 14.76 -20.84 -6.40
C ALA A 16 14.28 -20.03 -5.17
N ASP A 17 13.10 -19.42 -5.29
CA ASP A 17 12.45 -18.60 -4.25
C ASP A 17 13.17 -17.29 -3.89
N ALA A 18 14.27 -16.94 -4.58
CA ALA A 18 14.94 -15.67 -4.39
C ALA A 18 14.14 -14.51 -5.03
N VAL A 19 13.97 -13.43 -4.29
CA VAL A 19 13.37 -12.19 -4.76
C VAL A 19 14.34 -11.03 -4.56
N LEU A 20 14.39 -10.13 -5.54
CA LEU A 20 15.15 -8.90 -5.41
C LEU A 20 14.31 -7.85 -4.70
N THR A 21 14.83 -7.31 -3.62
CA THR A 21 14.23 -6.21 -2.87
C THR A 21 15.20 -5.03 -2.81
N ALA A 22 14.66 -3.81 -2.77
CA ALA A 22 15.44 -2.61 -2.56
C ALA A 22 15.24 -2.10 -1.12
N PRO A 23 16.27 -1.53 -0.47
CA PRO A 23 16.17 -1.02 0.90
C PRO A 23 15.03 -0.04 1.14
N ASP A 24 14.70 0.75 0.13
CA ASP A 24 13.59 1.73 0.14
C ASP A 24 12.28 1.16 -0.46
N GLY A 25 12.21 -0.14 -0.68
CA GLY A 25 11.08 -0.77 -1.35
C GLY A 25 10.79 -0.16 -2.73
N ASN A 26 9.52 -0.01 -3.09
CA ASN A 26 9.11 0.54 -4.37
C ASN A 26 9.48 2.03 -4.56
N ALA A 27 9.80 2.75 -3.49
CA ALA A 27 10.24 4.15 -3.59
C ALA A 27 11.55 4.29 -4.37
N TRP A 28 12.45 3.30 -4.30
CA TRP A 28 13.67 3.27 -5.10
C TRP A 28 13.35 3.26 -6.61
N LEU A 29 12.42 2.40 -7.03
CA LEU A 29 11.98 2.33 -8.42
C LEU A 29 11.27 3.61 -8.87
N ALA A 30 10.37 4.14 -8.03
CA ALA A 30 9.65 5.38 -8.30
C ALA A 30 10.60 6.57 -8.47
N ARG A 31 11.63 6.68 -7.62
CA ARG A 31 12.66 7.72 -7.76
C ARG A 31 13.43 7.59 -9.06
N GLY A 32 13.89 6.39 -9.41
CA GLY A 32 14.62 6.17 -10.67
C GLY A 32 13.79 6.50 -11.91
N LEU A 33 12.48 6.26 -11.89
CA LEU A 33 11.56 6.68 -12.95
C LEU A 33 11.36 8.20 -12.96
N ALA A 34 11.21 8.82 -11.79
CA ALA A 34 11.04 10.27 -11.67
C ALA A 34 12.27 11.05 -12.16
N GLU A 35 13.47 10.56 -11.88
CA GLU A 35 14.72 11.16 -12.38
C GLU A 35 14.74 11.17 -13.93
N LYS A 36 14.30 10.10 -14.59
CA LYS A 36 14.20 10.04 -16.06
C LYS A 36 13.11 10.96 -16.63
N ALA A 37 12.12 11.29 -15.83
CA ALA A 37 11.03 12.22 -16.16
C ALA A 37 11.29 13.63 -15.64
N ALA A 38 12.50 13.95 -15.17
CA ALA A 38 12.82 15.25 -14.58
C ALA A 38 12.42 16.42 -15.50
N GLY A 39 11.81 17.46 -14.90
CA GLY A 39 11.26 18.61 -15.62
C GLY A 39 9.93 18.37 -16.34
N ARG A 40 9.36 17.16 -16.28
CA ARG A 40 8.06 16.77 -16.86
C ARG A 40 7.04 16.37 -15.81
N ILE A 41 7.39 16.45 -14.53
CA ILE A 41 6.51 16.14 -13.40
C ILE A 41 6.05 17.44 -12.77
N LEU A 42 4.74 17.64 -12.71
CA LEU A 42 4.11 18.70 -11.94
C LEU A 42 3.59 18.08 -10.64
N GLY A 43 4.30 18.33 -9.53
CA GLY A 43 3.87 17.94 -8.19
C GLY A 43 2.85 18.91 -7.60
N ASP A 44 2.25 18.56 -6.47
CA ASP A 44 1.23 19.36 -5.76
C ASP A 44 0.10 19.84 -6.66
N ALA A 45 -0.33 18.95 -7.56
CA ALA A 45 -1.28 19.22 -8.62
C ALA A 45 -2.47 18.24 -8.56
N LEU A 46 -3.62 18.74 -8.14
CA LEU A 46 -4.86 17.95 -8.06
C LEU A 46 -5.68 18.15 -9.32
N VAL A 47 -5.83 17.09 -10.12
CA VAL A 47 -6.75 17.08 -11.24
C VAL A 47 -8.19 16.98 -10.71
N TRP A 48 -9.04 17.95 -11.05
CA TRP A 48 -10.43 17.98 -10.59
C TRP A 48 -11.46 18.01 -11.72
N ARG A 49 -11.03 18.25 -12.98
CA ARG A 49 -11.92 18.19 -14.14
C ARG A 49 -11.18 17.79 -15.41
N ILE A 50 -11.84 16.99 -16.22
CA ILE A 50 -11.40 16.56 -17.56
C ILE A 50 -12.50 16.93 -18.54
N GLU A 51 -12.15 17.55 -19.66
CA GLU A 51 -13.03 17.90 -20.77
C GLU A 51 -12.45 17.40 -22.09
N GLU A 52 -13.23 16.64 -22.84
CA GLU A 52 -12.87 16.22 -24.19
C GLU A 52 -13.28 17.27 -25.21
N GLY A 53 -12.35 17.67 -26.08
CA GLY A 53 -12.60 18.43 -27.28
C GLY A 53 -12.56 17.49 -28.51
N LYS A 54 -12.77 18.09 -29.71
CA LYS A 54 -12.75 17.33 -30.97
C LYS A 54 -11.37 16.69 -31.30
N SER A 55 -10.29 17.35 -30.91
CA SER A 55 -8.92 16.95 -31.22
C SER A 55 -7.94 17.16 -30.07
N SER A 56 -8.46 17.53 -28.92
CA SER A 56 -7.67 17.80 -27.71
C SER A 56 -8.45 17.40 -26.47
N VAL A 57 -7.78 17.33 -25.36
CA VAL A 57 -8.36 17.17 -24.03
C VAL A 57 -7.86 18.30 -23.14
N ALA A 58 -8.76 18.92 -22.38
CA ALA A 58 -8.41 19.90 -21.37
C ALA A 58 -8.52 19.30 -19.98
N VAL A 59 -7.56 19.60 -19.11
CA VAL A 59 -7.49 19.14 -17.74
C VAL A 59 -7.37 20.35 -16.82
N ASP A 60 -8.33 20.53 -15.92
CA ASP A 60 -8.26 21.56 -14.90
C ASP A 60 -7.58 21.00 -13.64
N VAL A 61 -6.54 21.68 -13.21
CA VAL A 61 -5.64 21.27 -12.13
C VAL A 61 -5.60 22.35 -11.07
N LEU A 62 -5.79 21.98 -9.82
CA LEU A 62 -5.52 22.85 -8.67
C LEU A 62 -4.06 22.65 -8.27
N SER A 63 -3.26 23.72 -8.39
CA SER A 63 -1.86 23.76 -7.95
C SER A 63 -1.68 24.89 -6.96
N GLY A 64 -1.47 24.53 -5.70
CA GLY A 64 -1.55 25.47 -4.59
C GLY A 64 -2.94 26.11 -4.50
N ALA A 65 -3.00 27.46 -4.54
CA ALA A 65 -4.25 28.22 -4.53
C ALA A 65 -4.77 28.63 -5.94
N LYS A 66 -4.16 28.09 -7.01
CA LYS A 66 -4.47 28.49 -8.38
C LYS A 66 -5.04 27.31 -9.18
N THR A 67 -6.04 27.58 -9.98
CA THR A 67 -6.49 26.65 -11.02
C THR A 67 -5.74 26.92 -12.30
N VAL A 68 -5.17 25.87 -12.88
CA VAL A 68 -4.45 25.89 -14.15
C VAL A 68 -5.17 24.96 -15.12
N ARG A 69 -5.45 25.43 -16.34
CA ARG A 69 -5.96 24.59 -17.42
C ARG A 69 -4.79 24.15 -18.30
N ILE A 70 -4.66 22.86 -18.48
CA ILE A 70 -3.66 22.22 -19.34
C ILE A 70 -4.39 21.59 -20.53
N GLU A 71 -3.99 21.97 -21.74
CA GLU A 71 -4.51 21.38 -22.98
C GLU A 71 -3.48 20.42 -23.57
N ALA A 72 -3.94 19.24 -23.95
CA ALA A 72 -3.11 18.20 -24.53
C ALA A 72 -3.85 17.51 -25.69
N ARG A 73 -3.09 16.87 -26.58
CA ARG A 73 -3.67 16.02 -27.63
C ARG A 73 -4.24 14.72 -27.10
N GLN A 74 -3.67 14.20 -26.04
CA GLN A 74 -4.06 12.93 -25.42
C GLN A 74 -3.84 12.99 -23.91
N LEU A 75 -4.69 12.28 -23.18
CA LEU A 75 -4.56 12.08 -21.73
C LEU A 75 -4.50 10.59 -21.42
N ILE A 76 -3.55 10.20 -20.61
CA ILE A 76 -3.47 8.87 -20.00
C ILE A 76 -3.80 9.01 -18.52
N TRP A 77 -4.92 8.42 -18.09
CA TRP A 77 -5.28 8.37 -16.69
C TRP A 77 -4.63 7.17 -16.02
N ALA A 78 -3.68 7.41 -15.10
CA ALA A 78 -3.00 6.39 -14.31
C ALA A 78 -3.45 6.37 -12.84
N GLY A 79 -4.47 7.16 -12.48
CA GLY A 79 -5.07 7.18 -11.16
C GLY A 79 -6.20 6.15 -10.99
N PRO A 80 -6.82 6.07 -9.80
CA PRO A 80 -7.91 5.14 -9.55
C PRO A 80 -9.11 5.37 -10.47
N ALA A 81 -9.62 4.30 -11.08
CA ALA A 81 -10.70 4.36 -12.05
C ALA A 81 -12.00 4.94 -11.46
N PHE A 82 -12.29 4.65 -10.19
CA PHE A 82 -13.50 5.12 -9.50
C PHE A 82 -13.56 6.65 -9.31
N LEU A 83 -12.46 7.37 -9.52
CA LEU A 83 -12.43 8.83 -9.49
C LEU A 83 -12.89 9.46 -10.82
N LEU A 84 -12.70 8.78 -11.95
CA LEU A 84 -13.04 9.31 -13.28
C LEU A 84 -14.48 9.82 -13.41
N PRO A 85 -15.51 9.09 -12.94
CA PRO A 85 -16.90 9.57 -13.04
C PRO A 85 -17.16 10.89 -12.31
N ARG A 86 -16.30 11.27 -11.37
CA ARG A 86 -16.42 12.52 -10.59
C ARG A 86 -15.76 13.71 -11.26
N ILE A 87 -14.72 13.47 -12.06
CA ILE A 87 -13.89 14.51 -12.67
C ILE A 87 -14.04 14.61 -14.18
N TRP A 88 -14.69 13.64 -14.82
CA TRP A 88 -14.96 13.60 -16.26
C TRP A 88 -16.47 13.53 -16.51
N PRO A 89 -17.19 14.71 -16.56
CA PRO A 89 -18.65 14.75 -16.69
C PRO A 89 -19.19 14.09 -17.95
N ALA A 90 -18.46 14.19 -19.08
CA ALA A 90 -18.84 13.61 -20.37
C ALA A 90 -18.41 12.16 -20.56
N MET A 91 -18.00 11.48 -19.47
CA MET A 91 -17.55 10.10 -19.55
C MET A 91 -18.62 9.20 -20.17
N PRO A 92 -18.27 8.39 -21.22
CA PRO A 92 -19.20 7.47 -21.85
C PRO A 92 -19.83 6.50 -20.84
N GLY A 93 -21.14 6.25 -20.96
CA GLY A 93 -21.90 5.47 -19.97
C GLY A 93 -21.35 4.08 -19.71
N GLY A 94 -20.86 3.37 -20.72
CA GLY A 94 -20.23 2.05 -20.55
C GLY A 94 -18.94 2.11 -19.73
N LEU A 95 -18.09 3.12 -19.96
CA LEU A 95 -16.88 3.32 -19.17
C LEU A 95 -17.19 3.77 -17.74
N LYS A 96 -18.21 4.62 -17.58
CA LYS A 96 -18.67 5.05 -16.26
C LYS A 96 -19.16 3.86 -15.43
N SER A 97 -19.98 3.00 -16.01
CA SER A 97 -20.45 1.78 -15.35
C SER A 97 -19.29 0.85 -14.98
N ALA A 98 -18.32 0.65 -15.89
CA ALA A 98 -17.14 -0.16 -15.62
C ALA A 98 -16.28 0.42 -14.50
N ALA A 99 -16.06 1.74 -14.47
CA ALA A 99 -15.31 2.41 -13.43
C ALA A 99 -15.99 2.36 -12.04
N GLN A 100 -17.32 2.25 -12.02
CA GLN A 100 -18.11 2.15 -10.79
C GLN A 100 -18.36 0.71 -10.33
N ALA A 101 -18.18 -0.28 -11.20
CA ALA A 101 -18.40 -1.68 -10.88
C ALA A 101 -17.27 -2.32 -10.06
N GLY A 102 -16.12 -1.68 -9.96
CA GLY A 102 -15.00 -2.15 -9.17
C GLY A 102 -15.24 -1.94 -7.68
N ASP A 103 -15.28 -3.02 -6.93
CA ASP A 103 -15.23 -2.97 -5.47
C ASP A 103 -13.78 -2.93 -4.99
N TYR A 104 -13.49 -1.97 -4.13
CA TYR A 104 -12.17 -1.81 -3.52
C TYR A 104 -12.22 -2.19 -2.06
N SER A 105 -11.49 -3.23 -1.69
CA SER A 105 -11.39 -3.67 -0.30
C SER A 105 -10.58 -2.67 0.52
N PRO A 106 -11.07 -2.26 1.69
CA PRO A 106 -10.29 -1.45 2.60
C PRO A 106 -9.24 -2.30 3.33
N TRP A 107 -8.06 -1.70 3.55
CA TRP A 107 -6.93 -2.33 4.23
C TRP A 107 -6.43 -1.49 5.39
N LEU A 108 -6.08 -2.18 6.46
CA LEU A 108 -5.33 -1.64 7.57
C LEU A 108 -3.90 -2.17 7.50
N THR A 109 -2.92 -1.27 7.55
CA THR A 109 -1.51 -1.63 7.72
C THR A 109 -0.95 -0.95 8.94
N ALA A 110 -0.01 -1.59 9.62
CA ALA A 110 0.65 -1.00 10.78
C ALA A 110 2.15 -1.31 10.77
N ASN A 111 2.96 -0.29 11.05
CA ASN A 111 4.38 -0.44 11.27
C ASN A 111 4.68 -0.40 12.76
N LEU A 112 5.15 -1.51 13.30
CA LEU A 112 5.63 -1.63 14.68
C LEU A 112 7.15 -1.43 14.66
N HIS A 113 7.62 -0.35 15.24
CA HIS A 113 9.05 -0.10 15.44
C HIS A 113 9.49 -0.76 16.73
N LEU A 114 10.37 -1.72 16.61
CA LEU A 114 10.85 -2.53 17.73
C LEU A 114 12.28 -2.14 18.09
N SER A 115 12.55 -1.99 19.40
CA SER A 115 13.89 -1.67 19.92
C SER A 115 14.87 -2.80 19.75
N ASP A 116 14.40 -4.04 19.59
CA ASP A 116 15.19 -5.25 19.36
C ASP A 116 14.36 -6.26 18.57
N PHE A 117 14.95 -7.36 18.16
CA PHE A 117 14.22 -8.49 17.58
C PHE A 117 13.46 -9.23 18.69
N PRO A 118 12.18 -9.58 18.48
CA PRO A 118 11.46 -10.43 19.41
C PRO A 118 12.09 -11.84 19.49
N GLU A 119 11.85 -12.51 20.60
CA GLU A 119 12.22 -13.92 20.74
C GLU A 119 11.49 -14.77 19.69
N GLU A 120 12.26 -15.52 18.92
CA GLU A 120 11.72 -16.43 17.93
C GLU A 120 11.21 -17.71 18.61
N ARG A 121 10.14 -18.25 18.08
CA ARG A 121 9.61 -19.52 18.57
C ARG A 121 10.61 -20.63 18.32
N HIS A 122 10.91 -21.42 19.34
CA HIS A 122 11.84 -22.55 19.24
C HIS A 122 11.44 -23.50 18.10
N GLY A 123 12.40 -23.76 17.19
CA GLY A 123 12.19 -24.62 16.03
C GLY A 123 11.60 -23.93 14.79
N ALA A 124 11.25 -22.65 14.86
CA ALA A 124 10.86 -21.86 13.70
C ALA A 124 12.05 -21.02 13.23
N PRO A 125 12.52 -21.14 11.96
CA PRO A 125 13.56 -20.27 11.45
C PRO A 125 13.00 -18.84 11.26
N PRO A 126 13.82 -17.81 11.45
CA PRO A 126 13.42 -16.43 11.12
C PRO A 126 12.98 -16.34 9.66
N SER A 127 11.84 -15.69 9.43
CA SER A 127 11.30 -15.46 8.10
C SER A 127 11.03 -13.98 7.88
N TRP A 128 11.13 -13.52 6.63
CA TRP A 128 10.81 -12.16 6.29
C TRP A 128 9.29 -11.93 6.18
N ASP A 129 8.52 -12.96 5.86
CA ASP A 129 7.06 -12.93 5.75
C ASP A 129 6.46 -14.02 6.63
N ASN A 130 5.55 -13.62 7.52
CA ASN A 130 5.04 -14.45 8.60
C ASN A 130 3.53 -14.39 8.63
N VAL A 131 2.87 -15.54 8.64
CA VAL A 131 1.42 -15.67 8.71
C VAL A 131 1.03 -16.27 10.05
N LEU A 132 0.11 -15.61 10.77
CA LEU A 132 -0.46 -16.12 11.99
C LEU A 132 -1.76 -16.88 11.69
N TYR A 133 -1.71 -18.20 11.78
CA TYR A 133 -2.90 -19.01 11.55
C TYR A 133 -3.98 -18.73 12.60
N GLY A 134 -5.22 -18.56 12.12
CA GLY A 134 -6.37 -18.27 12.99
C GLY A 134 -6.40 -16.84 13.54
N SER A 135 -5.68 -15.90 12.92
CA SER A 135 -5.79 -14.47 13.20
C SER A 135 -6.68 -13.76 12.17
N GLN A 136 -7.08 -12.54 12.48
CA GLN A 136 -7.79 -11.67 11.53
C GLN A 136 -6.82 -10.94 10.59
N GLY A 137 -5.58 -10.74 11.02
CA GLY A 137 -4.51 -10.22 10.18
C GLY A 137 -4.02 -11.26 9.18
N LEU A 138 -3.45 -10.80 8.07
CA LEU A 138 -2.78 -11.66 7.10
C LEU A 138 -1.36 -12.02 7.54
N GLY A 139 -0.91 -11.44 8.67
CA GLY A 139 0.43 -11.62 9.20
C GLY A 139 1.25 -10.34 9.19
N TYR A 140 2.57 -10.49 9.16
CA TYR A 140 3.49 -9.35 9.17
C TYR A 140 4.77 -9.66 8.38
N VAL A 141 5.35 -8.60 7.84
CA VAL A 141 6.65 -8.62 7.14
C VAL A 141 7.71 -8.00 8.06
N VAL A 142 8.87 -8.65 8.14
CA VAL A 142 10.05 -8.10 8.82
C VAL A 142 10.78 -7.17 7.85
N ALA A 143 10.61 -5.85 7.97
CA ALA A 143 11.10 -4.88 6.99
C ALA A 143 12.65 -4.82 6.90
N THR A 144 13.36 -5.23 7.95
CA THR A 144 14.82 -5.26 7.96
C THR A 144 15.44 -6.29 7.01
N HIS A 145 14.67 -7.25 6.47
CA HIS A 145 15.17 -8.18 5.45
C HIS A 145 15.68 -7.45 4.19
N GLN A 146 15.19 -6.23 3.95
CA GLN A 146 15.63 -5.39 2.82
C GLN A 146 16.98 -4.71 3.06
N LEU A 147 17.49 -4.71 4.30
CA LEU A 147 18.69 -4.01 4.69
C LEU A 147 19.91 -4.93 4.60
N ILE A 148 20.88 -4.57 3.77
CA ILE A 148 22.18 -5.25 3.72
C ILE A 148 23.05 -4.69 4.85
N ARG A 149 22.83 -5.14 6.08
CA ARG A 149 23.57 -4.72 7.27
C ARG A 149 24.05 -5.94 8.07
N ARG A 150 25.25 -5.85 8.57
CA ARG A 150 25.88 -6.93 9.36
C ARG A 150 25.33 -7.04 10.78
N ARG A 151 24.82 -5.93 11.33
CA ARG A 151 24.20 -5.86 12.67
C ARG A 151 23.01 -4.90 12.59
N LEU A 152 21.94 -5.32 13.21
CA LEU A 152 20.70 -4.55 13.35
C LEU A 152 20.45 -4.34 14.83
N SER A 153 20.12 -3.12 15.23
CA SER A 153 19.82 -2.73 16.62
C SER A 153 18.30 -2.62 16.88
N GLY A 154 17.50 -3.22 16.04
CA GLY A 154 16.04 -3.19 16.09
C GLY A 154 15.46 -3.51 14.72
N THR A 155 14.16 -3.62 14.66
CA THR A 155 13.46 -3.96 13.42
C THR A 155 12.14 -3.21 13.29
N VAL A 156 11.48 -3.35 12.14
CA VAL A 156 10.10 -2.90 11.91
C VAL A 156 9.30 -4.10 11.44
N PHE A 157 8.21 -4.39 12.13
CA PHE A 157 7.21 -5.32 11.63
C PHE A 157 6.12 -4.53 10.91
N THR A 158 5.87 -4.86 9.66
CA THR A 158 4.73 -4.33 8.92
C THR A 158 3.60 -5.36 8.95
N TRP A 159 2.65 -5.15 9.83
CA TRP A 159 1.45 -5.96 9.96
C TRP A 159 0.37 -5.44 9.02
N TYR A 160 -0.49 -6.33 8.50
CA TYR A 160 -1.55 -5.94 7.58
C TYR A 160 -2.79 -6.83 7.67
N ARG A 161 -3.94 -6.19 7.44
CA ARG A 161 -5.26 -6.84 7.40
C ARG A 161 -6.09 -6.29 6.26
N ALA A 162 -6.63 -7.18 5.42
CA ALA A 162 -7.71 -6.86 4.51
C ALA A 162 -9.04 -6.98 5.25
N LEU A 163 -9.89 -5.96 5.18
CA LEU A 163 -11.25 -6.03 5.71
C LEU A 163 -12.20 -6.59 4.63
N HIS A 164 -11.98 -7.84 4.25
CA HIS A 164 -12.72 -8.56 3.21
C HIS A 164 -13.89 -9.38 3.76
N ASP A 165 -14.00 -9.49 5.07
CA ASP A 165 -15.03 -10.17 5.83
C ASP A 165 -16.33 -9.37 5.95
N VAL A 166 -16.31 -8.12 5.50
CA VAL A 166 -17.46 -7.21 5.46
C VAL A 166 -17.55 -6.52 4.09
N ALA A 167 -18.73 -5.95 3.79
CA ALA A 167 -18.88 -5.16 2.56
C ALA A 167 -17.88 -3.97 2.54
N PRO A 168 -17.34 -3.57 1.36
CA PRO A 168 -16.32 -2.53 1.27
C PRO A 168 -16.71 -1.19 1.92
N ALA A 169 -17.97 -0.79 1.82
CA ALA A 169 -18.47 0.43 2.48
C ALA A 169 -18.44 0.32 4.00
N GLU A 170 -18.79 -0.84 4.55
CA GLU A 170 -18.75 -1.14 5.97
C GLU A 170 -17.30 -1.18 6.47
N GLY A 171 -16.41 -1.85 5.75
CA GLY A 171 -14.99 -1.87 6.07
C GLY A 171 -14.36 -0.47 6.10
N ARG A 172 -14.75 0.42 5.17
CA ARG A 172 -14.32 1.83 5.19
C ARG A 172 -14.84 2.56 6.42
N ARG A 173 -16.10 2.32 6.80
CA ARG A 173 -16.69 2.89 8.02
C ARG A 173 -15.94 2.42 9.25
N LEU A 174 -15.65 1.13 9.37
CA LEU A 174 -14.84 0.57 10.46
C LEU A 174 -13.44 1.21 10.55
N LEU A 175 -12.77 1.40 9.40
CA LEU A 175 -11.47 2.09 9.38
C LEU A 175 -11.54 3.52 9.93
N LEU A 176 -12.61 4.25 9.64
CA LEU A 176 -12.78 5.65 10.04
C LEU A 176 -13.22 5.78 11.50
N GLU A 177 -14.19 4.98 11.93
CA GLU A 177 -14.85 5.11 13.23
C GLU A 177 -14.08 4.43 14.37
N THR A 178 -13.33 3.36 14.08
CA THR A 178 -12.56 2.67 15.11
C THR A 178 -11.39 3.54 15.59
N PRO A 179 -11.29 3.83 16.89
CA PRO A 179 -10.18 4.59 17.44
C PRO A 179 -8.83 3.93 17.18
N ARG A 180 -7.80 4.77 17.01
CA ARG A 180 -6.42 4.30 16.79
C ARG A 180 -5.95 3.32 17.87
N GLU A 181 -6.30 3.62 19.11
CA GLU A 181 -5.91 2.83 20.29
C GLU A 181 -6.52 1.44 20.26
N THR A 182 -7.77 1.31 19.79
CA THR A 182 -8.43 0.02 19.61
C THR A 182 -7.74 -0.83 18.55
N TRP A 183 -7.36 -0.23 17.42
CA TRP A 183 -6.57 -0.91 16.41
C TRP A 183 -5.20 -1.34 16.93
N ALA A 184 -4.51 -0.44 17.63
CA ALA A 184 -3.19 -0.72 18.19
C ALA A 184 -3.23 -1.88 19.18
N GLU A 185 -4.21 -1.87 20.08
CA GLU A 185 -4.39 -2.95 21.07
C GLU A 185 -4.69 -4.30 20.41
N GLY A 186 -5.58 -4.33 19.42
CA GLY A 186 -5.88 -5.54 18.68
C GLY A 186 -4.67 -6.12 17.96
N ILE A 187 -3.85 -5.27 17.33
CA ILE A 187 -2.61 -5.68 16.64
C ILE A 187 -1.60 -6.25 17.63
N LEU A 188 -1.38 -5.54 18.74
CA LEU A 188 -0.44 -6.01 19.77
C LEU A 188 -0.90 -7.32 20.40
N ALA A 189 -2.17 -7.47 20.71
CA ALA A 189 -2.72 -8.71 21.26
C ALA A 189 -2.62 -9.89 20.30
N GLU A 190 -2.77 -9.65 18.99
CA GLU A 190 -2.58 -10.67 17.97
C GLU A 190 -1.11 -11.12 17.91
N LEU A 191 -0.17 -10.18 17.84
CA LEU A 191 1.25 -10.48 17.75
C LEU A 191 1.84 -11.07 19.04
N GLU A 192 1.30 -10.71 20.19
CA GLU A 192 1.72 -11.24 21.51
C GLU A 192 1.52 -12.76 21.63
N ARG A 193 0.60 -13.34 20.83
CA ARG A 193 0.38 -14.78 20.78
C ARG A 193 1.61 -15.55 20.26
N VAL A 194 2.46 -14.91 19.49
CA VAL A 194 3.67 -15.50 18.86
C VAL A 194 4.94 -14.84 19.34
N HIS A 195 4.88 -13.62 19.80
CA HIS A 195 5.99 -12.85 20.37
C HIS A 195 5.56 -12.27 21.73
N PRO A 196 5.72 -13.01 22.83
CA PRO A 196 5.25 -12.58 24.16
C PRO A 196 5.86 -11.25 24.63
N ASP A 197 7.01 -10.90 24.10
CA ASP A 197 7.74 -9.66 24.43
C ASP A 197 7.46 -8.49 23.49
N ILE A 198 6.55 -8.63 22.51
CA ILE A 198 6.28 -7.63 21.48
C ILE A 198 5.89 -6.25 22.06
N ARG A 199 5.06 -6.24 23.12
CA ARG A 199 4.64 -5.00 23.77
C ARG A 199 5.81 -4.25 24.39
N ARG A 200 6.71 -4.96 25.05
CA ARG A 200 7.90 -4.39 25.67
C ARG A 200 8.86 -3.81 24.63
N LEU A 201 8.97 -4.45 23.49
CA LEU A 201 9.86 -4.04 22.41
C LEU A 201 9.29 -2.94 21.52
N THR A 202 7.97 -2.79 21.45
CA THR A 202 7.33 -1.79 20.61
C THR A 202 7.55 -0.38 21.16
N THR A 203 8.36 0.42 20.47
CA THR A 203 8.64 1.82 20.83
C THR A 203 7.69 2.81 20.14
N ARG A 204 7.17 2.42 18.97
CA ARG A 204 6.25 3.22 18.16
C ARG A 204 5.38 2.30 17.31
N LEU A 205 4.12 2.68 17.12
CA LEU A 205 3.18 2.00 16.26
C LEU A 205 2.47 3.02 15.37
N ASP A 206 2.72 2.92 14.05
CA ASP A 206 2.08 3.75 13.03
C ASP A 206 0.98 2.94 12.35
N ILE A 207 -0.21 3.52 12.21
CA ILE A 207 -1.37 2.88 11.57
C ILE A 207 -1.76 3.63 10.32
N PHE A 208 -1.90 2.91 9.22
CA PHE A 208 -2.31 3.43 7.92
C PHE A 208 -3.67 2.83 7.53
N ARG A 209 -4.61 3.70 7.19
CA ARG A 209 -5.98 3.35 6.81
C ARG A 209 -6.15 3.55 5.32
N ASN A 210 -6.24 2.45 4.58
CA ASN A 210 -6.35 2.47 3.13
C ASN A 210 -7.77 2.07 2.72
N GLY A 211 -8.64 3.05 2.50
CA GLY A 211 -10.06 2.81 2.23
C GLY A 211 -10.37 2.15 0.88
N HIS A 212 -9.43 2.19 -0.08
CA HIS A 212 -9.59 1.68 -1.44
C HIS A 212 -8.28 1.04 -1.90
N ALA A 213 -7.82 0.01 -1.19
CA ALA A 213 -6.50 -0.56 -1.42
C ALA A 213 -6.46 -1.59 -2.55
N MET A 214 -7.48 -2.43 -2.69
CA MET A 214 -7.58 -3.48 -3.70
C MET A 214 -9.00 -3.67 -4.19
#